data_4b3a30bb0bf6a34cffc154e55bdf438c
#
_entry.id   4b3a30bb0bf6a34cffc154e55bdf438c
#
_cell.length_a   1.000
_cell.length_b   1.000
_cell.length_c   1.000
_cell.angle_alpha   90.00
_cell.angle_beta   90.00
_cell.angle_gamma   90.00
#
_symmetry.space_group_name_H-M   'P 1'
#
loop_
_entity.id
_entity.type
_entity.pdbx_description
1 polymer ?
#
loop_
_entity_poly.entity_id
_entity_poly.type
_entity_poly.pdbx_seq_one_letter_code
_entity_poly.pdbx_strand_id
1 'polypeptide(L)'
;SARGQEKNPGEFRYSQNWIGGQGSTLKNARYIPPNPEDMLTAMSDLEKYINSDDTLDPLIQAALIHYQFETTHPFLDGNGRVGRLLITLFLMEKGILSSPALYISYYLKMNRIEYYDRMTQVRRTGDYEQWISFFLQAFADSAEDAIHTIDYLTALHDKSTKLFDALTKRQRTSVLKVFAYLESNPIIDIQKTSTALDMSYNTVSK
;
A
#
# COMPACT_ATOMS: atom_id res chain seq x y z
N SER A 1 19.77 -0.70 -10.63
CA SER A 1 19.80 0.07 -9.36
C SER A 1 18.37 0.34 -8.92
N ALA A 2 18.06 0.16 -7.64
CA ALA A 2 16.76 0.48 -7.11
C ALA A 2 16.55 2.00 -7.15
N ARG A 3 15.37 2.45 -7.58
CA ARG A 3 15.00 3.86 -7.66
C ARG A 3 15.11 4.49 -6.27
N GLY A 4 15.92 5.54 -6.13
CA GLY A 4 16.10 6.27 -4.87
C GLY A 4 17.34 5.90 -4.05
N GLN A 5 18.20 4.99 -4.52
CA GLN A 5 19.48 4.67 -3.83
C GLN A 5 20.40 5.88 -3.64
N GLU A 6 20.29 6.89 -4.50
CA GLU A 6 21.08 8.14 -4.43
C GLU A 6 20.54 9.12 -3.35
N LYS A 7 19.46 8.76 -2.65
CA LYS A 7 18.71 9.63 -1.74
C LYS A 7 18.70 9.14 -0.30
N ASN A 8 19.79 8.55 0.15
CA ASN A 8 20.01 8.11 1.52
C ASN A 8 18.83 7.30 2.09
N PRO A 9 18.53 6.10 1.53
CA PRO A 9 17.40 5.29 1.99
C PRO A 9 17.58 4.90 3.45
N GLY A 10 16.51 5.05 4.25
CA GLY A 10 16.51 4.74 5.68
C GLY A 10 16.88 5.91 6.59
N GLU A 11 17.31 7.04 6.05
CA GLU A 11 17.67 8.23 6.82
C GLU A 11 16.66 9.36 6.60
N PHE A 12 16.35 10.10 7.66
CA PHE A 12 15.61 11.35 7.53
C PHE A 12 16.46 12.39 6.77
N ARG A 13 15.76 13.24 6.02
CA ARG A 13 16.42 14.29 5.27
C ARG A 13 17.06 15.33 6.18
N TYR A 14 18.22 15.80 5.79
CA TYR A 14 18.92 16.92 6.41
C TYR A 14 18.94 18.17 5.51
N SER A 15 18.22 18.12 4.39
CA SER A 15 18.05 19.25 3.47
C SER A 15 16.58 19.52 3.20
N GLN A 16 16.27 20.75 2.74
CA GLN A 16 14.94 21.12 2.34
C GLN A 16 14.53 20.35 1.09
N ASN A 17 13.33 19.78 1.12
CA ASN A 17 12.67 19.17 -0.03
C ASN A 17 11.37 19.92 -0.37
N TRP A 18 10.72 19.53 -1.45
CA TRP A 18 9.45 20.10 -1.88
C TRP A 18 8.60 19.05 -2.63
N ILE A 19 7.30 19.28 -2.66
CA ILE A 19 6.35 18.48 -3.41
C ILE A 19 5.85 19.29 -4.60
N GLY A 20 5.99 18.73 -5.82
CA GLY A 20 5.55 19.38 -7.04
C GLY A 20 5.58 18.45 -8.24
N GLY A 21 5.19 18.95 -9.40
CA GLY A 21 5.28 18.22 -10.66
C GLY A 21 6.73 18.10 -11.16
N GLN A 22 6.90 17.44 -12.30
CA GLN A 22 8.21 17.33 -12.96
C GLN A 22 8.76 18.74 -13.26
N GLY A 23 10.03 18.98 -12.89
CA GLY A 23 10.66 20.29 -13.07
C GLY A 23 10.31 21.35 -12.00
N SER A 24 9.56 20.97 -10.95
CA SER A 24 9.29 21.88 -9.83
C SER A 24 10.56 22.20 -9.05
N THR A 25 10.61 23.41 -8.53
CA THR A 25 11.65 23.96 -7.65
C THR A 25 11.00 24.50 -6.38
N LEU A 26 11.78 24.93 -5.41
CA LEU A 26 11.24 25.61 -4.22
C LEU A 26 10.36 26.83 -4.54
N LYS A 27 10.59 27.50 -5.71
CA LYS A 27 9.85 28.71 -6.08
C LYS A 27 8.44 28.43 -6.61
N ASN A 28 8.20 27.25 -7.18
CA ASN A 28 6.94 26.87 -7.81
C ASN A 28 6.40 25.52 -7.32
N ALA A 29 6.88 25.07 -6.18
CA ALA A 29 6.40 23.86 -5.54
C ALA A 29 4.95 23.99 -5.13
N ARG A 30 4.19 22.89 -5.22
CA ARG A 30 2.83 22.81 -4.69
C ARG A 30 2.80 22.91 -3.15
N TYR A 31 3.80 22.33 -2.53
CA TYR A 31 3.96 22.35 -1.08
C TYR A 31 5.44 22.28 -0.70
N ILE A 32 5.81 23.06 0.30
CA ILE A 32 7.14 23.04 0.92
C ILE A 32 6.97 22.50 2.35
N PRO A 33 7.45 21.28 2.64
CA PRO A 33 7.43 20.71 3.99
C PRO A 33 8.23 21.53 4.99
N PRO A 34 8.10 21.28 6.30
CA PRO A 34 8.90 21.91 7.34
C PRO A 34 10.41 21.80 7.05
N ASN A 35 11.22 22.70 7.60
CA ASN A 35 12.68 22.58 7.55
C ASN A 35 13.14 21.31 8.32
N PRO A 36 14.41 20.87 8.19
CA PRO A 36 14.87 19.62 8.82
C PRO A 36 14.74 19.59 10.35
N GLU A 37 14.91 20.70 11.05
CA GLU A 37 14.79 20.76 12.52
C GLU A 37 13.34 20.60 12.96
N ASP A 38 12.43 21.37 12.37
CA ASP A 38 10.99 21.27 12.63
C ASP A 38 10.45 19.91 12.19
N MET A 39 10.98 19.32 11.12
CA MET A 39 10.64 18.00 10.65
C MET A 39 10.95 16.93 11.72
N LEU A 40 12.14 16.98 12.34
CA LEU A 40 12.51 16.04 13.40
C LEU A 40 11.58 16.16 14.61
N THR A 41 11.23 17.38 15.01
CA THR A 41 10.26 17.64 16.08
C THR A 41 8.89 17.06 15.72
N ALA A 42 8.39 17.34 14.51
CA ALA A 42 7.09 16.85 14.06
C ALA A 42 7.06 15.31 13.94
N MET A 43 8.16 14.65 13.56
CA MET A 43 8.25 13.19 13.55
C MET A 43 8.25 12.60 14.95
N SER A 44 8.94 13.23 15.93
CA SER A 44 8.89 12.82 17.33
C SER A 44 7.48 12.93 17.92
N ASP A 45 6.75 14.00 17.59
CA ASP A 45 5.39 14.19 18.07
C ASP A 45 4.42 13.22 17.39
N LEU A 46 4.62 12.90 16.12
CA LEU A 46 3.86 11.85 15.41
C LEU A 46 4.09 10.47 16.04
N GLU A 47 5.33 10.13 16.40
CA GLU A 47 5.67 8.89 17.08
C GLU A 47 4.96 8.79 18.44
N LYS A 48 4.99 9.85 19.24
CA LYS A 48 4.25 9.92 20.51
C LYS A 48 2.75 9.73 20.31
N TYR A 49 2.17 10.36 19.28
CA TYR A 49 0.76 10.21 18.98
C TYR A 49 0.41 8.77 18.57
N ILE A 50 1.19 8.14 17.72
CA ILE A 50 0.98 6.74 17.30
C ILE A 50 0.96 5.79 18.50
N ASN A 51 1.82 6.04 19.51
CA ASN A 51 1.96 5.23 20.70
C ASN A 51 1.11 5.70 21.88
N SER A 52 0.22 6.69 21.69
CA SER A 52 -0.66 7.18 22.72
C SER A 52 -1.94 6.33 22.85
N ASP A 53 -2.55 6.38 24.05
CA ASP A 53 -3.87 5.80 24.31
C ASP A 53 -4.98 6.79 23.89
N ASP A 54 -5.03 7.13 22.60
CA ASP A 54 -6.09 7.99 22.06
C ASP A 54 -7.42 7.21 22.00
N THR A 55 -8.53 7.92 22.29
CA THR A 55 -9.89 7.37 22.28
C THR A 55 -10.60 7.50 20.95
N LEU A 56 -9.96 8.13 19.94
CA LEU A 56 -10.51 8.23 18.59
C LEU A 56 -10.57 6.85 17.92
N ASP A 57 -11.53 6.71 17.02
CA ASP A 57 -11.60 5.52 16.17
C ASP A 57 -10.28 5.30 15.40
N PRO A 58 -9.73 4.06 15.35
CA PRO A 58 -8.46 3.77 14.67
C PRO A 58 -8.40 4.19 13.20
N LEU A 59 -9.53 4.21 12.48
CA LEU A 59 -9.55 4.70 11.09
C LEU A 59 -9.36 6.22 11.03
N ILE A 60 -9.92 6.96 11.99
CA ILE A 60 -9.71 8.39 12.11
C ILE A 60 -8.25 8.68 12.51
N GLN A 61 -7.70 7.93 13.47
CA GLN A 61 -6.29 8.04 13.83
C GLN A 61 -5.38 7.79 12.63
N ALA A 62 -5.65 6.74 11.84
CA ALA A 62 -4.89 6.43 10.63
C ALA A 62 -4.94 7.58 9.61
N ALA A 63 -6.09 8.24 9.45
CA ALA A 63 -6.22 9.42 8.58
C ALA A 63 -5.36 10.59 9.06
N LEU A 64 -5.33 10.85 10.35
CA LEU A 64 -4.52 11.92 10.95
C LEU A 64 -3.02 11.61 10.89
N ILE A 65 -2.63 10.37 11.19
CA ILE A 65 -1.24 9.88 11.10
C ILE A 65 -0.73 10.03 9.67
N HIS A 66 -1.51 9.57 8.70
CA HIS A 66 -1.12 9.66 7.29
C HIS A 66 -0.98 11.12 6.82
N TYR A 67 -1.95 11.97 7.17
CA TYR A 67 -1.88 13.40 6.88
C TYR A 67 -0.63 14.06 7.46
N GLN A 68 -0.34 13.80 8.73
CA GLN A 68 0.81 14.38 9.42
C GLN A 68 2.14 13.90 8.82
N PHE A 69 2.26 12.60 8.55
CA PHE A 69 3.44 12.02 7.92
C PHE A 69 3.72 12.63 6.53
N GLU A 70 2.69 12.70 5.67
CA GLU A 70 2.81 13.29 4.33
C GLU A 70 3.08 14.80 4.36
N THR A 71 2.59 15.50 5.39
CA THR A 71 2.85 16.92 5.60
C THR A 71 4.28 17.15 6.09
N THR A 72 4.78 16.33 6.99
CA THR A 72 6.16 16.38 7.50
C THR A 72 7.19 15.99 6.44
N HIS A 73 6.86 15.02 5.59
CA HIS A 73 7.64 14.58 4.42
C HIS A 73 9.11 14.30 4.76
N PRO A 74 9.38 13.34 5.67
CA PRO A 74 10.67 13.21 6.34
C PRO A 74 11.81 12.66 5.48
N PHE A 75 11.54 12.07 4.32
CA PHE A 75 12.54 11.47 3.45
C PHE A 75 12.77 12.31 2.18
N LEU A 76 13.92 12.14 1.54
CA LEU A 76 14.19 12.75 0.23
C LEU A 76 13.39 12.11 -0.91
N ASP A 77 13.04 10.82 -0.78
CA ASP A 77 12.14 10.09 -1.70
C ASP A 77 11.41 8.99 -0.94
N GLY A 78 10.27 8.55 -1.49
CA GLY A 78 9.53 7.41 -0.97
C GLY A 78 8.51 7.73 0.12
N ASN A 79 8.34 8.99 0.53
CA ASN A 79 7.40 9.37 1.58
C ASN A 79 5.99 8.79 1.34
N GLY A 80 5.42 8.94 0.15
CA GLY A 80 4.10 8.40 -0.15
C GLY A 80 4.00 6.87 -0.06
N ARG A 81 5.09 6.13 -0.31
CA ARG A 81 5.12 4.67 -0.13
C ARG A 81 5.15 4.31 1.36
N VAL A 82 6.01 4.99 2.12
CA VAL A 82 6.14 4.80 3.57
C VAL A 82 4.85 5.24 4.28
N GLY A 83 4.29 6.40 3.93
CA GLY A 83 3.04 6.91 4.53
C GLY A 83 1.85 5.95 4.33
N ARG A 84 1.73 5.34 3.15
CA ARG A 84 0.69 4.32 2.91
C ARG A 84 0.98 2.99 3.61
N LEU A 85 2.24 2.59 3.72
CA LEU A 85 2.62 1.42 4.52
C LEU A 85 2.30 1.65 6.00
N LEU A 86 2.54 2.85 6.51
CA LEU A 86 2.23 3.23 7.89
C LEU A 86 0.75 3.08 8.22
N ILE A 87 -0.17 3.45 7.29
CA ILE A 87 -1.61 3.18 7.45
C ILE A 87 -1.85 1.70 7.72
N THR A 88 -1.32 0.83 6.84
CA THR A 88 -1.53 -0.62 6.93
C THR A 88 -0.98 -1.19 8.24
N LEU A 89 0.24 -0.83 8.61
CA LEU A 89 0.88 -1.30 9.84
C LEU A 89 0.14 -0.84 11.09
N PHE A 90 -0.28 0.42 11.15
CA PHE A 90 -1.06 0.96 12.25
C PHE A 90 -2.39 0.23 12.42
N LEU A 91 -3.13 0.02 11.34
CA LEU A 91 -4.42 -0.68 11.40
C LEU A 91 -4.28 -2.17 11.71
N MET A 92 -3.17 -2.80 11.34
CA MET A 92 -2.85 -4.16 11.77
C MET A 92 -2.52 -4.22 13.27
N GLU A 93 -1.75 -3.28 13.78
CA GLU A 93 -1.46 -3.17 15.21
C GLU A 93 -2.73 -2.95 16.05
N LYS A 94 -3.64 -2.11 15.58
CA LYS A 94 -4.95 -1.88 16.23
C LYS A 94 -5.96 -3.04 16.03
N GLY A 95 -5.58 -4.10 15.33
CA GLY A 95 -6.43 -5.28 15.10
C GLY A 95 -7.59 -5.06 14.11
N ILE A 96 -7.60 -3.93 13.39
CA ILE A 96 -8.62 -3.63 12.35
C ILE A 96 -8.36 -4.47 11.09
N LEU A 97 -7.09 -4.68 10.74
CA LEU A 97 -6.68 -5.54 9.64
C LEU A 97 -5.94 -6.76 10.18
N SER A 98 -6.37 -7.96 9.79
CA SER A 98 -5.68 -9.21 10.12
C SER A 98 -4.51 -9.52 9.16
N SER A 99 -4.50 -8.89 7.99
CA SER A 99 -3.46 -9.03 6.96
C SER A 99 -3.36 -7.77 6.12
N PRO A 100 -2.24 -7.53 5.39
CA PRO A 100 -2.06 -6.34 4.56
C PRO A 100 -2.82 -6.43 3.21
N ALA A 101 -4.01 -7.04 3.20
CA ALA A 101 -4.78 -7.29 1.97
C ALA A 101 -5.50 -6.04 1.42
N LEU A 102 -5.64 -4.97 2.22
CA LEU A 102 -6.31 -3.75 1.80
C LEU A 102 -5.35 -2.80 1.07
N TYR A 103 -5.65 -2.49 -0.18
CA TYR A 103 -4.76 -1.69 -1.05
C TYR A 103 -5.29 -0.27 -1.28
N ILE A 104 -5.36 0.55 -0.23
CA ILE A 104 -5.79 1.97 -0.31
C ILE A 104 -4.96 2.80 -1.31
N SER A 105 -3.74 2.35 -1.61
CA SER A 105 -2.84 3.05 -2.56
C SER A 105 -3.45 3.21 -3.95
N TYR A 106 -4.28 2.26 -4.40
CA TYR A 106 -4.93 2.33 -5.70
C TYR A 106 -5.96 3.46 -5.74
N TYR A 107 -6.82 3.54 -4.73
CA TYR A 107 -7.82 4.60 -4.62
C TYR A 107 -7.17 5.99 -4.58
N LEU A 108 -6.16 6.19 -3.72
CA LEU A 108 -5.45 7.47 -3.60
C LEU A 108 -4.74 7.86 -4.91
N LYS A 109 -4.26 6.89 -5.69
CA LYS A 109 -3.65 7.13 -6.99
C LYS A 109 -4.68 7.56 -8.03
N MET A 110 -5.84 6.90 -8.08
CA MET A 110 -6.93 7.23 -9.02
C MET A 110 -7.54 8.59 -8.71
N ASN A 111 -7.67 8.94 -7.44
CA ASN A 111 -8.21 10.23 -6.97
C ASN A 111 -7.10 11.21 -6.57
N ARG A 112 -5.95 11.17 -7.25
CA ARG A 112 -4.74 11.90 -6.88
C ARG A 112 -4.94 13.41 -6.76
N ILE A 113 -5.72 14.02 -7.64
CA ILE A 113 -5.96 15.48 -7.63
C ILE A 113 -6.71 15.83 -6.35
N GLU A 114 -7.83 15.16 -6.09
CA GLU A 114 -8.64 15.38 -4.89
C GLU A 114 -7.84 15.13 -3.61
N TYR A 115 -7.08 14.03 -3.55
CA TYR A 115 -6.20 13.71 -2.43
C TYR A 115 -5.30 14.89 -2.05
N TYR A 116 -4.59 15.47 -3.03
CA TYR A 116 -3.72 16.61 -2.75
C TYR A 116 -4.50 17.89 -2.45
N ASP A 117 -5.68 18.09 -3.02
CA ASP A 117 -6.52 19.26 -2.74
C ASP A 117 -7.05 19.21 -1.31
N ARG A 118 -7.52 18.04 -0.85
CA ARG A 118 -7.97 17.81 0.53
C ARG A 118 -6.85 18.09 1.54
N MET A 119 -5.65 17.56 1.30
CA MET A 119 -4.48 17.85 2.15
C MET A 119 -4.12 19.34 2.16
N THR A 120 -4.21 20.02 1.01
CA THR A 120 -3.95 21.45 0.90
C THR A 120 -4.99 22.26 1.66
N GLN A 121 -6.26 21.85 1.61
CA GLN A 121 -7.35 22.49 2.35
C GLN A 121 -7.10 22.45 3.87
N VAL A 122 -6.72 21.30 4.42
CA VAL A 122 -6.36 21.20 5.83
C VAL A 122 -5.22 22.17 6.20
N ARG A 123 -4.16 22.23 5.38
CA ARG A 123 -3.03 23.14 5.64
C ARG A 123 -3.41 24.62 5.63
N ARG A 124 -4.43 24.99 4.85
CA ARG A 124 -4.86 26.38 4.69
C ARG A 124 -5.89 26.82 5.73
N THR A 125 -6.79 25.93 6.12
CA THR A 125 -7.99 26.28 6.89
C THR A 125 -8.13 25.53 8.20
N GLY A 126 -7.33 24.46 8.42
CA GLY A 126 -7.50 23.58 9.58
C GLY A 126 -8.72 22.65 9.48
N ASP A 127 -9.38 22.57 8.31
CA ASP A 127 -10.56 21.73 8.11
C ASP A 127 -10.15 20.26 7.94
N TYR A 128 -10.00 19.55 9.03
CA TYR A 128 -9.72 18.12 9.08
C TYR A 128 -10.93 17.25 8.71
N GLU A 129 -12.15 17.73 8.90
CA GLU A 129 -13.36 16.94 8.70
C GLU A 129 -13.50 16.47 7.25
N GLN A 130 -13.27 17.36 6.30
CA GLN A 130 -13.32 17.02 4.87
C GLN A 130 -12.18 16.05 4.46
N TRP A 131 -11.03 16.11 5.13
CA TRP A 131 -9.92 15.15 4.92
C TRP A 131 -10.27 13.78 5.46
N ILE A 132 -10.74 13.70 6.70
CA ILE A 132 -11.16 12.46 7.35
C ILE A 132 -12.27 11.79 6.54
N SER A 133 -13.28 12.55 6.12
CA SER A 133 -14.37 12.04 5.27
C SER A 133 -13.85 11.43 3.97
N PHE A 134 -12.94 12.11 3.26
CA PHE A 134 -12.31 11.59 2.06
C PHE A 134 -11.50 10.31 2.32
N PHE A 135 -10.74 10.28 3.43
CA PHE A 135 -9.92 9.13 3.78
C PHE A 135 -10.78 7.90 4.15
N LEU A 136 -11.85 8.11 4.91
CA LEU A 136 -12.79 7.03 5.26
C LEU A 136 -13.50 6.47 4.02
N GLN A 137 -13.89 7.33 3.07
CA GLN A 137 -14.43 6.88 1.80
C GLN A 137 -13.40 6.07 1.00
N ALA A 138 -12.15 6.54 0.93
CA ALA A 138 -11.07 5.82 0.28
C ALA A 138 -10.85 4.43 0.90
N PHE A 139 -10.98 4.33 2.23
CA PHE A 139 -10.86 3.07 2.95
C PHE A 139 -12.04 2.14 2.64
N ALA A 140 -13.27 2.64 2.69
CA ALA A 140 -14.48 1.88 2.39
C ALA A 140 -14.46 1.30 0.97
N ASP A 141 -14.20 2.14 -0.03
CA ASP A 141 -14.14 1.70 -1.44
C ASP A 141 -13.01 0.67 -1.68
N SER A 142 -11.86 0.85 -1.01
CA SER A 142 -10.76 -0.12 -1.10
C SER A 142 -11.10 -1.45 -0.42
N ALA A 143 -11.89 -1.42 0.65
CA ALA A 143 -12.35 -2.65 1.32
C ALA A 143 -13.36 -3.41 0.47
N GLU A 144 -14.31 -2.71 -0.17
CA GLU A 144 -15.27 -3.31 -1.10
C GLU A 144 -14.55 -3.95 -2.31
N ASP A 145 -13.58 -3.26 -2.91
CA ASP A 145 -12.77 -3.79 -4.00
C ASP A 145 -11.99 -5.05 -3.59
N ALA A 146 -11.43 -5.05 -2.37
CA ALA A 146 -10.75 -6.23 -1.82
C ALA A 146 -11.70 -7.42 -1.64
N ILE A 147 -12.91 -7.21 -1.12
CA ILE A 147 -13.94 -8.24 -0.96
C ILE A 147 -14.33 -8.82 -2.33
N HIS A 148 -14.64 -7.95 -3.29
CA HIS A 148 -14.99 -8.39 -4.66
C HIS A 148 -13.86 -9.18 -5.32
N THR A 149 -12.61 -8.78 -5.10
CA THR A 149 -11.43 -9.49 -5.63
C THR A 149 -11.32 -10.89 -4.99
N ILE A 150 -11.49 -11.00 -3.68
CA ILE A 150 -11.46 -12.29 -2.97
C ILE A 150 -12.57 -13.20 -3.47
N ASP A 151 -13.80 -12.71 -3.58
CA ASP A 151 -14.95 -13.47 -4.08
C ASP A 151 -14.70 -13.97 -5.51
N TYR A 152 -14.19 -13.11 -6.39
CA TYR A 152 -13.83 -13.49 -7.75
C TYR A 152 -12.75 -14.57 -7.80
N LEU A 153 -11.68 -14.43 -7.02
CA LEU A 153 -10.60 -15.43 -6.96
C LEU A 153 -11.09 -16.75 -6.38
N THR A 154 -11.94 -16.72 -5.38
CA THR A 154 -12.57 -17.92 -4.80
C THR A 154 -13.43 -18.65 -5.84
N ALA A 155 -14.27 -17.91 -6.55
CA ALA A 155 -15.11 -18.49 -7.62
C ALA A 155 -14.25 -19.06 -8.77
N LEU A 156 -13.13 -18.39 -9.11
CA LEU A 156 -12.19 -18.88 -10.11
C LEU A 156 -11.49 -20.17 -9.66
N HIS A 157 -11.06 -20.23 -8.38
CA HIS A 157 -10.52 -21.44 -7.78
C HIS A 157 -11.48 -22.62 -7.88
N ASP A 158 -12.73 -22.43 -7.44
CA ASP A 158 -13.78 -23.46 -7.46
C ASP A 158 -14.10 -23.94 -8.89
N LYS A 159 -14.16 -23.00 -9.83
CA LYS A 159 -14.38 -23.33 -11.25
C LYS A 159 -13.22 -24.14 -11.81
N SER A 160 -11.99 -23.76 -11.51
CA SER A 160 -10.78 -24.41 -11.99
C SER A 160 -10.63 -25.82 -11.41
N THR A 161 -10.86 -25.99 -10.11
CA THR A 161 -10.76 -27.29 -9.44
C THR A 161 -11.80 -28.29 -9.94
N LYS A 162 -13.03 -27.84 -10.26
CA LYS A 162 -14.06 -28.70 -10.89
C LYS A 162 -13.64 -29.24 -12.27
N LEU A 163 -12.87 -28.48 -13.06
CA LEU A 163 -12.34 -28.97 -14.34
C LEU A 163 -11.35 -30.14 -14.15
N PHE A 164 -10.67 -30.20 -13.01
CA PHE A 164 -9.71 -31.26 -12.72
C PHE A 164 -10.38 -32.59 -12.35
N ASP A 165 -11.68 -32.61 -12.04
CA ASP A 165 -12.44 -33.82 -11.74
C ASP A 165 -12.59 -34.75 -12.98
N ALA A 166 -12.50 -34.19 -14.18
CA ALA A 166 -12.52 -34.94 -15.44
C ALA A 166 -11.19 -35.61 -15.79
N LEU A 167 -10.11 -35.32 -15.04
CA LEU A 167 -8.77 -35.83 -15.30
C LEU A 167 -8.55 -37.21 -14.65
N THR A 168 -7.63 -38.01 -15.25
CA THR A 168 -7.16 -39.24 -14.62
C THR A 168 -6.44 -38.93 -13.29
N LYS A 169 -6.44 -39.87 -12.36
CA LYS A 169 -5.79 -39.69 -11.02
C LYS A 169 -4.36 -39.16 -11.13
N ARG A 170 -3.57 -39.69 -12.09
CA ARG A 170 -2.16 -39.25 -12.28
C ARG A 170 -2.10 -37.81 -12.81
N GLN A 171 -2.90 -37.44 -13.79
CA GLN A 171 -2.98 -36.09 -14.33
C GLN A 171 -3.43 -35.09 -13.25
N ARG A 172 -4.49 -35.43 -12.51
CA ARG A 172 -5.02 -34.61 -11.43
C ARG A 172 -3.98 -34.28 -10.38
N THR A 173 -3.16 -35.26 -9.95
CA THR A 173 -2.08 -35.02 -8.97
C THR A 173 -1.07 -33.99 -9.48
N SER A 174 -0.67 -34.08 -10.75
CA SER A 174 0.28 -33.14 -11.36
C SER A 174 -0.31 -31.74 -11.51
N VAL A 175 -1.55 -31.67 -12.04
CA VAL A 175 -2.25 -30.39 -12.26
C VAL A 175 -2.50 -29.66 -10.93
N LEU A 176 -2.93 -30.34 -9.86
CA LEU A 176 -3.14 -29.73 -8.56
C LEU A 176 -1.85 -29.15 -7.97
N LYS A 177 -0.69 -29.80 -8.16
CA LYS A 177 0.60 -29.25 -7.72
C LYS A 177 0.97 -27.96 -8.46
N VAL A 178 0.80 -27.93 -9.78
CA VAL A 178 1.09 -26.75 -10.60
C VAL A 178 0.08 -25.64 -10.27
N PHE A 179 -1.19 -25.97 -10.09
CA PHE A 179 -2.23 -25.02 -9.77
C PHE A 179 -2.01 -24.34 -8.41
N ALA A 180 -1.71 -25.13 -7.35
CA ALA A 180 -1.36 -24.58 -6.05
C ALA A 180 -0.12 -23.67 -6.08
N TYR A 181 0.87 -24.04 -6.92
CA TYR A 181 2.05 -23.20 -7.15
C TYR A 181 1.68 -21.89 -7.86
N LEU A 182 0.79 -21.94 -8.85
CA LEU A 182 0.31 -20.78 -9.60
C LEU A 182 -0.49 -19.82 -8.69
N GLU A 183 -1.29 -20.33 -7.77
CA GLU A 183 -2.03 -19.50 -6.81
C GLU A 183 -1.10 -18.72 -5.88
N SER A 184 0.03 -19.31 -5.51
CA SER A 184 1.06 -18.64 -4.70
C SER A 184 2.03 -17.79 -5.52
N ASN A 185 2.13 -18.03 -6.81
CA ASN A 185 3.07 -17.40 -7.73
C ASN A 185 2.34 -17.05 -9.04
N PRO A 186 1.55 -15.97 -9.09
CA PRO A 186 0.66 -15.66 -10.22
C PRO A 186 1.38 -15.39 -11.56
N ILE A 187 2.68 -15.18 -11.52
CA ILE A 187 3.53 -15.07 -12.72
C ILE A 187 4.52 -16.21 -12.69
N ILE A 188 4.33 -17.21 -13.55
CA ILE A 188 5.17 -18.41 -13.60
C ILE A 188 5.95 -18.50 -14.92
N ASP A 189 7.09 -19.19 -14.86
CA ASP A 189 7.90 -19.63 -15.98
C ASP A 189 8.02 -21.16 -15.91
N ILE A 190 7.80 -21.84 -17.04
CA ILE A 190 7.74 -23.31 -17.06
C ILE A 190 9.02 -23.95 -16.52
N GLN A 191 10.20 -23.43 -16.90
CA GLN A 191 11.49 -23.98 -16.46
C GLN A 191 11.69 -23.82 -14.96
N LYS A 192 11.41 -22.63 -14.43
CA LYS A 192 11.50 -22.33 -12.97
C LYS A 192 10.51 -23.16 -12.18
N THR A 193 9.27 -23.26 -12.67
CA THR A 193 8.22 -24.06 -12.03
C THR A 193 8.56 -25.55 -12.02
N SER A 194 9.10 -26.09 -13.11
CA SER A 194 9.54 -27.49 -13.17
C SER A 194 10.63 -27.80 -12.14
N THR A 195 11.59 -26.88 -11.97
CA THR A 195 12.63 -27.01 -10.93
C THR A 195 12.06 -26.90 -9.54
N ALA A 196 11.18 -25.92 -9.28
CA ALA A 196 10.59 -25.68 -7.95
C ALA A 196 9.69 -26.84 -7.47
N LEU A 197 9.00 -27.51 -8.40
CA LEU A 197 8.08 -28.60 -8.12
C LEU A 197 8.70 -30.01 -8.25
N ASP A 198 9.98 -30.11 -8.66
CA ASP A 198 10.65 -31.36 -9.02
C ASP A 198 9.84 -32.15 -10.06
N MET A 199 9.42 -31.48 -11.12
CA MET A 199 8.59 -32.03 -12.20
C MET A 199 9.31 -31.85 -13.55
N SER A 200 9.05 -32.74 -14.51
CA SER A 200 9.63 -32.54 -15.84
C SER A 200 9.03 -31.33 -16.56
N TYR A 201 9.82 -30.64 -17.39
CA TYR A 201 9.36 -29.52 -18.21
C TYR A 201 8.08 -29.88 -18.98
N ASN A 202 8.06 -31.07 -19.63
CA ASN A 202 6.90 -31.54 -20.40
C ASN A 202 5.65 -31.79 -19.54
N THR A 203 5.82 -32.05 -18.25
CA THR A 203 4.67 -32.23 -17.32
C THR A 203 4.06 -30.88 -16.93
N VAL A 204 4.90 -29.86 -16.76
CA VAL A 204 4.45 -28.50 -16.40
C VAL A 204 3.88 -27.76 -17.60
N SER A 205 4.37 -28.02 -18.83
CA SER A 205 3.95 -27.33 -20.05
C SER A 205 2.64 -27.85 -20.66
N LYS A 206 2.15 -29.02 -20.23
CA LYS A 206 0.89 -29.63 -20.71
C LYS A 206 -0.31 -29.16 -19.90
#